data_5d7019350980e40ebe5c7b993ced2e7b
#
_entry.id   5d7019350980e40ebe5c7b993ced2e7b
#
_cell.length_a   1.000
_cell.length_b   1.000
_cell.length_c   1.000
_cell.angle_alpha   90.00
_cell.angle_beta   90.00
_cell.angle_gamma   90.00
#
_symmetry.space_group_name_H-M   'P 1'
#
loop_
_entity.id
_entity.type
_entity.pdbx_description
1 polymer ?
#
loop_
_entity_poly.entity_id
_entity_poly.type
_entity_poly.pdbx_seq_one_letter_code
_entity_poly.pdbx_strand_id
1 'polypeptide(L)'
;MSNSSVAPFVKWAGGKRQLIPQIRERMPEKYNDYYEPFIGGGAVIFDLLPANALINDINKALINTYRTICNEPDTFLKEVNRLDNDMWEDGKKYYYSIREHYNDKLMRSEYDVELAALFVFINKHCFNGLYRVNGKGLFNVPYNNSLSLIHISEPTRLRCIS
;
A
#
# COMPACT_ATOMS: atom_id res chain seq x y z
N MET A 1 3.38 24.84 -13.15
CA MET A 1 3.92 23.48 -12.87
C MET A 1 2.80 22.70 -12.20
N SER A 2 2.20 21.72 -12.87
CA SER A 2 1.12 20.90 -12.30
C SER A 2 1.71 20.04 -11.20
N ASN A 3 1.36 20.34 -9.93
CA ASN A 3 1.61 19.46 -8.82
C ASN A 3 0.79 18.18 -9.04
N SER A 4 1.38 17.16 -9.63
CA SER A 4 0.82 15.82 -9.60
C SER A 4 0.90 15.34 -8.16
N SER A 5 -0.22 15.46 -7.43
CA SER A 5 -0.31 14.94 -6.07
C SER A 5 -0.13 13.42 -6.11
N VAL A 6 0.92 12.94 -5.48
CA VAL A 6 1.15 11.50 -5.31
C VAL A 6 0.05 10.96 -4.41
N ALA A 7 -0.69 9.96 -4.90
CA ALA A 7 -1.76 9.35 -4.12
C ALA A 7 -1.28 8.10 -3.38
N PRO A 8 -1.81 7.80 -2.19
CA PRO A 8 -1.57 6.53 -1.52
C PRO A 8 -1.91 5.34 -2.43
N PHE A 9 -1.02 4.35 -2.49
CA PHE A 9 -1.19 3.14 -3.31
C PHE A 9 -2.13 2.09 -2.68
N VAL A 10 -2.49 2.26 -1.40
CA VAL A 10 -3.47 1.44 -0.68
C VAL A 10 -4.54 2.30 -0.02
N LYS A 11 -5.73 1.74 0.13
CA LYS A 11 -6.76 2.29 1.01
C LYS A 11 -6.46 1.80 2.43
N TRP A 12 -6.47 2.73 3.39
CA TRP A 12 -6.15 2.42 4.78
C TRP A 12 -7.14 3.06 5.73
N ALA A 13 -7.71 2.27 6.66
CA ALA A 13 -8.63 2.78 7.67
C ALA A 13 -7.92 3.77 8.60
N GLY A 14 -8.60 4.86 8.95
CA GLY A 14 -8.00 5.93 9.78
C GLY A 14 -6.98 6.79 9.04
N GLY A 15 -7.05 6.83 7.70
CA GLY A 15 -6.16 7.67 6.89
C GLY A 15 -6.21 9.14 7.29
N LYS A 16 -5.03 9.77 7.42
CA LYS A 16 -4.83 11.14 7.91
C LYS A 16 -5.14 12.22 6.85
N ARG A 17 -5.71 11.86 5.69
CA ARG A 17 -5.91 12.79 4.57
C ARG A 17 -6.71 14.04 4.96
N GLN A 18 -7.74 13.87 5.78
CA GLN A 18 -8.58 14.99 6.25
C GLN A 18 -7.85 15.90 7.26
N LEU A 19 -6.77 15.40 7.88
CA LEU A 19 -5.98 16.13 8.86
C LEU A 19 -4.80 16.89 8.23
N ILE A 20 -4.50 16.70 6.95
CA ILE A 20 -3.35 17.31 6.28
C ILE A 20 -3.31 18.84 6.47
N PRO A 21 -4.40 19.60 6.27
CA PRO A 21 -4.35 21.06 6.48
C PRO A 21 -3.93 21.44 7.91
N GLN A 22 -4.48 20.76 8.93
CA GLN A 22 -4.19 21.01 10.34
C GLN A 22 -2.76 20.57 10.71
N ILE A 23 -2.25 19.51 10.09
CA ILE A 23 -0.86 19.05 10.26
C ILE A 23 0.10 20.09 9.70
N ARG A 24 -0.13 20.55 8.46
CA ARG A 24 0.70 21.58 7.81
C ARG A 24 0.78 22.87 8.61
N GLU A 25 -0.35 23.32 9.16
CA GLU A 25 -0.43 24.54 10.00
C GLU A 25 0.46 24.46 11.26
N ARG A 26 0.68 23.24 11.78
CA ARG A 26 1.44 22.97 13.01
C ARG A 26 2.86 22.51 12.78
N MET A 27 3.22 22.29 11.51
CA MET A 27 4.58 21.91 11.18
C MET A 27 5.54 23.09 11.24
N PRO A 28 6.80 22.86 11.64
CA PRO A 28 7.83 23.90 11.52
C PRO A 28 8.09 24.21 10.03
N GLU A 29 8.38 25.49 9.72
CA GLU A 29 8.69 25.92 8.34
C GLU A 29 9.92 25.20 7.76
N LYS A 30 10.88 24.82 8.61
CA LYS A 30 12.12 24.11 8.22
C LYS A 30 12.33 22.93 9.16
N TYR A 31 12.64 21.78 8.59
CA TYR A 31 13.04 20.56 9.30
C TYR A 31 14.05 19.79 8.44
N ASN A 32 14.95 19.06 9.08
CA ASN A 32 15.97 18.25 8.40
C ASN A 32 15.46 16.85 8.11
N ASP A 33 14.78 16.25 9.10
CA ASP A 33 14.34 14.86 9.07
C ASP A 33 12.84 14.76 9.39
N TYR A 34 12.18 13.79 8.77
CA TYR A 34 10.78 13.48 8.96
C TYR A 34 10.61 12.06 9.48
N TYR A 35 9.85 11.89 10.55
CA TYR A 35 9.60 10.59 11.16
C TYR A 35 8.09 10.33 11.20
N GLU A 36 7.64 9.23 10.56
CA GLU A 36 6.24 8.79 10.60
C GLU A 36 6.15 7.35 11.13
N PRO A 37 6.05 7.15 12.46
CA PRO A 37 6.06 5.83 13.09
C PRO A 37 4.77 5.03 12.88
N PHE A 38 3.69 5.65 12.40
CA PHE A 38 2.39 5.06 12.08
C PHE A 38 1.94 5.52 10.70
N ILE A 39 2.67 5.07 9.66
CA ILE A 39 2.49 5.58 8.30
C ILE A 39 1.13 5.23 7.70
N GLY A 40 0.60 4.03 7.96
CA GLY A 40 -0.63 3.56 7.32
C GLY A 40 -0.56 3.68 5.79
N GLY A 41 -1.59 4.27 5.17
CA GLY A 41 -1.61 4.52 3.72
C GLY A 41 -0.68 5.64 3.22
N GLY A 42 0.07 6.32 4.10
CA GLY A 42 1.06 7.32 3.71
C GLY A 42 0.48 8.69 3.29
N ALA A 43 -0.71 9.04 3.75
CA ALA A 43 -1.36 10.27 3.33
C ALA A 43 -0.51 11.54 3.60
N VAL A 44 0.21 11.57 4.71
CA VAL A 44 1.02 12.73 5.11
C VAL A 44 2.34 12.75 4.35
N ILE A 45 3.08 11.63 4.31
CA ILE A 45 4.37 11.58 3.59
C ILE A 45 4.21 11.86 2.09
N PHE A 46 3.12 11.39 1.45
CA PHE A 46 2.85 11.66 0.03
C PHE A 46 2.41 13.10 -0.23
N ASP A 47 1.89 13.79 0.78
CA ASP A 47 1.56 15.21 0.69
C ASP A 47 2.78 16.11 0.91
N LEU A 48 3.66 15.73 1.86
CA LEU A 48 4.83 16.53 2.25
C LEU A 48 6.05 16.30 1.35
N LEU A 49 6.22 15.06 0.85
CA LEU A 49 7.38 14.61 0.06
C LEU A 49 8.73 15.04 0.70
N PRO A 50 8.98 14.72 1.96
CA PRO A 50 10.18 15.13 2.66
C PRO A 50 11.45 14.54 2.00
N ALA A 51 12.55 15.28 2.03
CA ALA A 51 13.81 14.82 1.45
C ALA A 51 14.40 13.62 2.20
N ASN A 52 14.28 13.64 3.53
CA ASN A 52 14.73 12.57 4.43
C ASN A 52 13.53 12.10 5.26
N ALA A 53 13.17 10.83 5.15
CA ALA A 53 12.04 10.27 5.87
C ALA A 53 12.36 8.90 6.44
N LEU A 54 12.03 8.69 7.71
CA LEU A 54 11.97 7.37 8.33
C LEU A 54 10.51 7.03 8.60
N ILE A 55 10.08 5.91 8.04
CA ILE A 55 8.70 5.45 8.14
C ILE A 55 8.61 4.12 8.89
N ASN A 56 7.55 3.94 9.63
CA ASN A 56 7.26 2.65 10.29
C ASN A 56 5.75 2.41 10.40
N ASP A 57 5.38 1.15 10.58
CA ASP A 57 4.04 0.70 10.94
C ASP A 57 4.14 -0.66 11.62
N ILE A 58 3.15 -1.00 12.46
CA ILE A 58 3.07 -2.32 13.08
C ILE A 58 2.81 -3.42 12.05
N ASN A 59 2.20 -3.07 10.91
CA ASN A 59 1.90 -4.01 9.84
C ASN A 59 3.14 -4.28 9.00
N LYS A 60 3.76 -5.43 9.23
CA LYS A 60 4.99 -5.84 8.51
C LYS A 60 4.78 -5.97 6.99
N ALA A 61 3.62 -6.45 6.54
CA ALA A 61 3.33 -6.57 5.11
C ALA A 61 3.23 -5.21 4.44
N LEU A 62 2.64 -4.21 5.12
CA LEU A 62 2.59 -2.83 4.66
C LEU A 62 4.01 -2.25 4.53
N ILE A 63 4.86 -2.40 5.54
CA ILE A 63 6.25 -1.93 5.50
C ILE A 63 7.05 -2.66 4.42
N ASN A 64 6.86 -3.98 4.26
CA ASN A 64 7.44 -4.71 3.14
C ASN A 64 7.07 -4.08 1.80
N THR A 65 5.80 -3.72 1.62
CA THR A 65 5.32 -3.09 0.38
C THR A 65 6.00 -1.73 0.14
N TYR A 66 6.12 -0.88 1.16
CA TYR A 66 6.87 0.38 1.04
C TYR A 66 8.33 0.15 0.64
N ARG A 67 9.02 -0.79 1.29
CA ARG A 67 10.42 -1.14 0.97
C ARG A 67 10.56 -1.66 -0.46
N THR A 68 9.65 -2.53 -0.89
CA THR A 68 9.64 -3.09 -2.24
C THR A 68 9.46 -2.00 -3.29
N ILE A 69 8.50 -1.08 -3.10
CA ILE A 69 8.28 0.06 -4.01
C ILE A 69 9.54 0.92 -4.14
N CYS A 70 10.31 1.08 -3.06
CA CYS A 70 11.52 1.86 -3.08
C CYS A 70 12.70 1.16 -3.74
N ASN A 71 12.90 -0.12 -3.43
CA ASN A 71 14.11 -0.85 -3.79
C ASN A 71 13.97 -1.58 -5.14
N GLU A 72 12.76 -2.04 -5.48
CA GLU A 72 12.49 -2.91 -6.63
C GLU A 72 11.22 -2.48 -7.39
N PRO A 73 11.07 -1.18 -7.76
CA PRO A 73 9.83 -0.65 -8.31
C PRO A 73 9.39 -1.36 -9.60
N ASP A 74 10.34 -1.67 -10.49
CA ASP A 74 10.03 -2.29 -11.79
C ASP A 74 9.55 -3.72 -11.63
N THR A 75 10.17 -4.49 -10.74
CA THR A 75 9.76 -5.88 -10.43
C THR A 75 8.39 -5.88 -9.76
N PHE A 76 8.18 -4.97 -8.81
CA PHE A 76 6.90 -4.80 -8.14
C PHE A 76 5.77 -4.48 -9.13
N LEU A 77 5.98 -3.53 -10.04
CA LEU A 77 4.98 -3.16 -11.05
C LEU A 77 4.65 -4.31 -11.99
N LYS A 78 5.66 -5.08 -12.42
CA LYS A 78 5.43 -6.28 -13.25
C LYS A 78 4.54 -7.29 -12.55
N GLU A 79 4.79 -7.56 -11.26
CA GLU A 79 3.97 -8.49 -10.48
C GLU A 79 2.55 -7.99 -10.26
N VAL A 80 2.35 -6.71 -9.92
CA VAL A 80 1.01 -6.13 -9.77
C VAL A 80 0.23 -6.21 -11.09
N ASN A 81 0.87 -5.84 -12.22
CA ASN A 81 0.23 -5.90 -13.53
C ASN A 81 -0.10 -7.34 -13.94
N ARG A 82 0.76 -8.32 -13.62
CA ARG A 82 0.48 -9.74 -13.85
C ARG A 82 -0.79 -10.18 -13.11
N LEU A 83 -0.88 -9.86 -11.80
CA LEU A 83 -2.05 -10.19 -10.99
C LEU A 83 -3.35 -9.55 -11.51
N ASP A 84 -3.29 -8.30 -11.95
CA ASP A 84 -4.45 -7.61 -12.52
C ASP A 84 -4.85 -8.22 -13.88
N ASN A 85 -3.89 -8.61 -14.73
CA ASN A 85 -4.14 -9.22 -16.03
C ASN A 85 -4.73 -10.64 -15.92
N ASP A 86 -4.30 -11.42 -14.94
CA ASP A 86 -4.76 -12.81 -14.75
C ASP A 86 -6.19 -12.89 -14.18
N MET A 87 -6.80 -11.76 -13.83
CA MET A 87 -8.11 -11.69 -13.16
C MET A 87 -9.34 -11.89 -14.09
N TRP A 88 -9.18 -12.03 -15.42
CA TRP A 88 -10.24 -11.82 -16.43
C TRP A 88 -11.39 -12.84 -16.47
N GLU A 89 -11.22 -14.12 -16.06
CA GLU A 89 -12.25 -15.14 -16.28
C GLU A 89 -13.25 -15.31 -15.11
N ASP A 90 -12.77 -15.28 -13.86
CA ASP A 90 -13.60 -15.36 -12.65
C ASP A 90 -12.94 -14.56 -11.54
N GLY A 91 -13.15 -13.25 -11.57
CA GLY A 91 -12.50 -12.31 -10.64
C GLY A 91 -12.72 -12.66 -9.17
N LYS A 92 -13.89 -13.20 -8.81
CA LYS A 92 -14.17 -13.60 -7.43
C LYS A 92 -13.36 -14.82 -7.02
N LYS A 93 -13.34 -15.87 -7.83
CA LYS A 93 -12.57 -17.09 -7.54
C LYS A 93 -11.08 -16.80 -7.51
N TYR A 94 -10.60 -16.01 -8.48
CA TYR A 94 -9.21 -15.57 -8.55
C TYR A 94 -8.82 -14.77 -7.31
N TYR A 95 -9.63 -13.78 -6.89
CA TYR A 95 -9.38 -13.02 -5.67
C TYR A 95 -9.20 -13.92 -4.45
N TYR A 96 -10.05 -14.94 -4.27
CA TYR A 96 -9.94 -15.83 -3.13
C TYR A 96 -8.68 -16.70 -3.18
N SER A 97 -8.25 -17.17 -4.35
CA SER A 97 -6.98 -17.90 -4.50
C SER A 97 -5.77 -17.01 -4.18
N ILE A 98 -5.77 -15.75 -4.64
CA ILE A 98 -4.72 -14.77 -4.31
C ILE A 98 -4.72 -14.46 -2.80
N ARG A 99 -5.88 -14.34 -2.17
CA ARG A 99 -5.97 -14.12 -0.72
C ARG A 99 -5.41 -15.29 0.08
N GLU A 100 -5.67 -16.51 -0.33
CA GLU A 100 -5.09 -17.71 0.28
C GLU A 100 -3.57 -17.72 0.13
N HIS A 101 -3.06 -17.49 -1.08
CA HIS A 101 -1.62 -17.40 -1.32
C HIS A 101 -0.94 -16.30 -0.50
N TYR A 102 -1.55 -15.13 -0.40
CA TYR A 102 -1.09 -14.06 0.49
C TYR A 102 -0.98 -14.53 1.95
N ASN A 103 -2.02 -15.19 2.46
CA ASN A 103 -2.04 -15.69 3.83
C ASN A 103 -1.00 -16.79 4.07
N ASP A 104 -0.77 -17.66 3.09
CA ASP A 104 0.27 -18.69 3.17
C ASP A 104 1.67 -18.09 3.27
N LYS A 105 1.96 -17.03 2.51
CA LYS A 105 3.23 -16.30 2.60
C LYS A 105 3.37 -15.61 3.96
N LEU A 106 2.30 -15.01 4.50
CA LEU A 106 2.32 -14.43 5.85
C LEU A 106 2.66 -15.47 6.92
N MET A 107 2.05 -16.67 6.86
CA MET A 107 2.34 -17.75 7.81
C MET A 107 3.79 -18.22 7.76
N ARG A 108 4.40 -18.20 6.56
CA ARG A 108 5.81 -18.55 6.36
C ARG A 108 6.76 -17.38 6.63
N SER A 109 6.23 -16.18 6.93
CA SER A 109 7.02 -14.94 7.08
C SER A 109 7.86 -14.59 5.85
N GLU A 110 7.36 -14.85 4.65
CA GLU A 110 8.00 -14.57 3.37
C GLU A 110 7.68 -13.12 2.93
N TYR A 111 8.49 -12.18 3.38
CA TYR A 111 8.35 -10.75 3.04
C TYR A 111 9.22 -10.40 1.83
N ASP A 112 8.65 -10.52 0.63
CA ASP A 112 9.30 -10.30 -0.66
C ASP A 112 8.46 -9.44 -1.60
N VAL A 113 8.90 -9.29 -2.86
CA VAL A 113 8.21 -8.53 -3.90
C VAL A 113 6.84 -9.12 -4.21
N GLU A 114 6.73 -10.45 -4.24
CA GLU A 114 5.46 -11.12 -4.50
C GLU A 114 4.44 -10.82 -3.39
N LEU A 115 4.82 -10.94 -2.11
CA LEU A 115 3.93 -10.58 -1.00
C LEU A 115 3.47 -9.13 -1.09
N ALA A 116 4.36 -8.20 -1.48
CA ALA A 116 4.02 -6.79 -1.66
C ALA A 116 2.97 -6.59 -2.77
N ALA A 117 3.13 -7.28 -3.89
CA ALA A 117 2.16 -7.21 -5.01
C ALA A 117 0.81 -7.83 -4.62
N LEU A 118 0.81 -9.00 -3.97
CA LEU A 118 -0.39 -9.65 -3.44
C LEU A 118 -1.12 -8.74 -2.44
N PHE A 119 -0.39 -8.07 -1.54
CA PHE A 119 -0.95 -7.12 -0.57
C PHE A 119 -1.71 -5.98 -1.26
N VAL A 120 -1.11 -5.35 -2.27
CA VAL A 120 -1.75 -4.26 -3.03
C VAL A 120 -2.96 -4.78 -3.80
N PHE A 121 -2.84 -5.94 -4.46
CA PHE A 121 -3.93 -6.56 -5.20
C PHE A 121 -5.14 -6.85 -4.28
N ILE A 122 -4.94 -7.54 -3.15
CA ILE A 122 -6.06 -7.85 -2.24
C ILE A 122 -6.69 -6.59 -1.64
N ASN A 123 -5.89 -5.55 -1.31
CA ASN A 123 -6.41 -4.30 -0.79
C ASN A 123 -7.27 -3.55 -1.80
N LYS A 124 -6.91 -3.58 -3.07
CA LYS A 124 -7.69 -2.95 -4.15
C LYS A 124 -9.00 -3.65 -4.43
N HIS A 125 -8.98 -4.98 -4.45
CA HIS A 125 -10.10 -5.81 -4.86
C HIS A 125 -10.99 -6.28 -3.69
N CYS A 126 -10.61 -6.01 -2.44
CA CYS A 126 -11.43 -6.34 -1.28
C CYS A 126 -12.55 -5.31 -1.02
N PHE A 127 -13.53 -5.73 -0.25
CA PHE A 127 -14.65 -4.89 0.15
C PHE A 127 -14.16 -3.60 0.85
N ASN A 128 -14.51 -2.46 0.29
CA ASN A 128 -14.17 -1.10 0.75
C ASN A 128 -12.66 -0.81 0.88
N GLY A 129 -11.77 -1.64 0.36
CA GLY A 129 -10.33 -1.47 0.53
C GLY A 129 -9.89 -1.60 1.99
N LEU A 130 -10.62 -2.34 2.81
CA LEU A 130 -10.29 -2.54 4.21
C LEU A 130 -9.12 -3.51 4.37
N TYR A 131 -8.20 -3.22 5.29
CA TYR A 131 -7.26 -4.22 5.78
C TYR A 131 -7.74 -4.73 7.14
N ARG A 132 -8.11 -6.00 7.19
CA ARG A 132 -8.57 -6.66 8.42
C ARG A 132 -8.05 -8.09 8.47
N VAL A 133 -7.62 -8.49 9.66
CA VAL A 133 -7.17 -9.86 9.94
C VAL A 133 -8.09 -10.52 10.98
N ASN A 134 -8.13 -11.84 10.96
CA ASN A 134 -8.80 -12.65 11.98
C ASN A 134 -7.91 -12.84 13.22
N GLY A 135 -8.39 -13.59 14.22
CA GLY A 135 -7.65 -13.88 15.46
C GLY A 135 -6.33 -14.65 15.25
N LYS A 136 -6.10 -15.22 14.06
CA LYS A 136 -4.84 -15.87 13.66
C LYS A 136 -3.88 -14.95 12.89
N GLY A 137 -4.23 -13.66 12.73
CA GLY A 137 -3.44 -12.69 11.96
C GLY A 137 -3.58 -12.83 10.44
N LEU A 138 -4.54 -13.61 9.94
CA LEU A 138 -4.74 -13.85 8.52
C LEU A 138 -5.78 -12.87 7.94
N PHE A 139 -5.48 -12.33 6.76
CA PHE A 139 -6.37 -11.43 6.05
C PHE A 139 -7.69 -12.11 5.66
N ASN A 140 -8.83 -11.48 5.99
CA ASN A 140 -10.15 -12.11 5.88
C ASN A 140 -11.24 -11.25 5.25
N VAL A 141 -10.89 -10.16 4.57
CA VAL A 141 -11.89 -9.31 3.92
C VAL A 141 -12.41 -10.00 2.64
N PRO A 142 -13.72 -9.96 2.37
CA PRO A 142 -14.30 -10.56 1.17
C PRO A 142 -14.00 -9.74 -0.08
N TYR A 143 -14.20 -10.36 -1.24
CA TYR A 143 -14.14 -9.70 -2.54
C TYR A 143 -15.16 -8.57 -2.67
N ASN A 144 -14.77 -7.49 -3.34
CA ASN A 144 -15.67 -6.41 -3.69
C ASN A 144 -16.31 -6.69 -5.07
N ASN A 145 -17.61 -6.98 -5.10
CA ASN A 145 -18.34 -7.22 -6.35
C ASN A 145 -18.53 -5.96 -7.23
N SER A 146 -18.10 -4.78 -6.78
CA SER A 146 -18.12 -3.58 -7.62
C SER A 146 -16.90 -3.55 -8.52
N LEU A 147 -17.10 -3.69 -9.83
CA LEU A 147 -16.09 -3.53 -10.87
C LEU A 147 -15.57 -2.07 -10.86
N SER A 148 -14.53 -1.77 -10.12
CA SER A 148 -13.76 -0.55 -10.34
C SER A 148 -12.38 -0.94 -10.84
N LEU A 149 -12.17 -0.78 -12.13
CA LEU A 149 -10.85 -0.81 -12.75
C LEU A 149 -10.04 0.36 -12.13
N ILE A 150 -9.12 0.04 -11.24
CA ILE A 150 -8.23 1.03 -10.65
C ILE A 150 -6.89 0.91 -11.37
N HIS A 151 -6.63 1.84 -12.30
CA HIS A 151 -5.28 2.00 -12.83
C HIS A 151 -4.36 2.50 -11.72
N ILE A 152 -3.27 1.75 -11.46
CA ILE A 152 -2.12 2.30 -10.74
C ILE A 152 -1.39 3.18 -11.76
N SER A 153 -1.49 4.50 -11.59
CA SER A 153 -0.54 5.41 -12.22
C SER A 153 0.85 5.10 -11.64
N GLU A 154 1.89 5.19 -12.49
CA GLU A 154 3.28 4.89 -12.12
C GLU A 154 3.63 5.40 -10.72
N PRO A 155 4.25 4.53 -9.87
CA PRO A 155 4.70 4.97 -8.55
C PRO A 155 5.78 6.02 -8.76
N THR A 156 5.48 7.24 -8.33
CA THR A 156 6.49 8.30 -8.23
C THR A 156 7.65 7.76 -7.40
N ARG A 157 8.88 7.85 -7.92
CA ARG A 157 10.09 7.39 -7.24
C ARG A 157 10.19 8.06 -5.86
N LEU A 158 9.74 7.36 -4.84
CA LEU A 158 10.07 7.69 -3.45
C LEU A 158 11.56 7.43 -3.28
N ARG A 159 12.34 8.47 -2.99
CA ARG A 159 13.68 8.27 -2.46
C ARG A 159 13.53 7.81 -1.03
N CYS A 160 13.53 6.49 -0.84
CA CYS A 160 13.59 5.91 0.49
C CYS A 160 15.03 5.88 0.95
N ILE A 161 15.28 6.48 2.09
CA ILE A 161 16.53 6.33 2.83
C ILE A 161 16.26 5.23 3.86
N SER A 162 17.00 4.15 3.74
CA SER A 162 17.03 3.03 4.69
C SER A 162 17.80 3.41 5.95
#